data_605688fc3e8b519267e796db9467f720
#
_entry.id   605688fc3e8b519267e796db9467f720
#
_cell.length_a   1.000
_cell.length_b   1.000
_cell.length_c   1.000
_cell.angle_alpha   90.00
_cell.angle_beta   90.00
_cell.angle_gamma   90.00
#
_symmetry.space_group_name_H-M   'P 1'
#
loop_
_entity.id
_entity.type
_entity.pdbx_description
1 polymer ?
#
loop_
_entity_poly.entity_id
_entity_poly.type
_entity_poly.pdbx_seq_one_letter_code
_entity_poly.pdbx_strand_id
1 'polypeptide(L)'
;MKQRRSLYHLLALILPGLLLLVSACSRSTIGRLVGSDRDDHGCLTSDGYQWSNALHDCVRVWEVGERFDEGEKPVFLVYSRDSLFAEIFLDGKQPVLCKRVKGTQTWQALKGRQRVFVSNGITTIQGSDYNYTKTVR
;
A
#
# COMPACT_ATOMS: atom_id res chain seq x y z
N MET A 1 -68.84 -11.29 -19.11
CA MET A 1 -68.19 -10.29 -18.26
C MET A 1 -67.60 -10.83 -16.92
N LYS A 2 -68.03 -12.00 -16.45
CA LYS A 2 -67.52 -12.57 -15.16
C LYS A 2 -66.08 -13.13 -15.25
N GLN A 3 -65.70 -13.63 -16.44
CA GLN A 3 -64.42 -14.29 -16.63
C GLN A 3 -63.20 -13.31 -16.66
N ARG A 4 -63.37 -12.09 -17.12
CA ARG A 4 -62.30 -11.06 -17.13
C ARG A 4 -61.90 -10.59 -15.74
N ARG A 5 -62.87 -10.51 -14.80
CA ARG A 5 -62.57 -10.05 -13.41
C ARG A 5 -61.69 -11.04 -12.65
N SER A 6 -61.88 -12.36 -12.89
CA SER A 6 -61.07 -13.40 -12.26
C SER A 6 -59.59 -13.35 -12.70
N LEU A 7 -59.36 -13.02 -13.98
CA LEU A 7 -57.99 -12.92 -14.52
C LEU A 7 -57.21 -11.75 -13.91
N TYR A 8 -57.84 -10.60 -13.65
CA TYR A 8 -57.21 -9.45 -13.03
C TYR A 8 -56.87 -9.68 -11.55
N HIS A 9 -57.67 -10.47 -10.84
CA HIS A 9 -57.36 -10.84 -9.45
C HIS A 9 -56.19 -11.80 -9.36
N LEU A 10 -56.06 -12.74 -10.29
CA LEU A 10 -54.92 -13.65 -10.38
C LEU A 10 -53.62 -12.88 -10.76
N LEU A 11 -53.70 -11.97 -11.73
CA LEU A 11 -52.58 -11.10 -12.09
C LEU A 11 -52.14 -10.15 -10.99
N ALA A 12 -53.12 -9.60 -10.22
CA ALA A 12 -52.86 -8.71 -9.09
C ALA A 12 -52.19 -9.41 -7.90
N LEU A 13 -52.34 -10.71 -7.75
CA LEU A 13 -51.70 -11.50 -6.68
C LEU A 13 -50.31 -12.01 -7.09
N ILE A 14 -50.02 -12.15 -8.41
CA ILE A 14 -48.71 -12.63 -8.91
C ILE A 14 -47.70 -11.48 -8.94
N LEU A 15 -48.15 -10.24 -9.24
CA LEU A 15 -47.27 -9.06 -9.34
C LEU A 15 -46.49 -8.73 -8.06
N PRO A 16 -47.09 -8.71 -6.84
CA PRO A 16 -46.34 -8.43 -5.62
C PRO A 16 -45.39 -9.55 -5.23
N GLY A 17 -45.66 -10.80 -5.61
CA GLY A 17 -44.77 -11.95 -5.36
C GLY A 17 -43.49 -11.91 -6.19
N LEU A 18 -43.56 -11.40 -7.43
CA LEU A 18 -42.40 -11.28 -8.30
C LEU A 18 -41.47 -10.11 -7.91
N LEU A 19 -42.03 -9.06 -7.28
CA LEU A 19 -41.22 -7.92 -6.82
C LEU A 19 -40.35 -8.26 -5.59
N LEU A 20 -40.72 -9.27 -4.80
CA LEU A 20 -39.97 -9.70 -3.62
C LEU A 20 -38.75 -10.57 -3.95
N LEU A 21 -38.67 -11.12 -5.16
CA LEU A 21 -37.56 -11.98 -5.59
C LEU A 21 -36.32 -11.19 -6.07
N VAL A 22 -36.44 -9.88 -6.32
CA VAL A 22 -35.32 -9.06 -6.82
C VAL A 22 -34.53 -8.40 -5.69
N SER A 23 -34.97 -8.53 -4.43
CA SER A 23 -34.28 -7.93 -3.28
C SER A 23 -33.20 -8.79 -2.64
N ALA A 24 -32.90 -9.95 -3.19
CA ALA A 24 -31.83 -10.84 -2.71
C ALA A 24 -30.51 -10.66 -3.47
N CYS A 25 -30.20 -9.45 -3.93
CA CYS A 25 -28.80 -9.06 -4.09
C CYS A 25 -28.22 -8.83 -2.71
N SER A 26 -27.95 -9.92 -2.01
CA SER A 26 -26.99 -9.91 -0.90
C SER A 26 -25.75 -9.22 -1.42
N ARG A 27 -25.51 -7.99 -0.91
CA ARG A 27 -24.15 -7.49 -0.80
C ARG A 27 -23.43 -8.58 -0.03
N SER A 28 -22.69 -9.43 -0.75
CA SER A 28 -21.60 -10.19 -0.15
C SER A 28 -20.68 -9.13 0.42
N THR A 29 -20.91 -8.80 1.69
CA THR A 29 -19.83 -8.39 2.55
C THR A 29 -18.93 -9.60 2.51
N ILE A 30 -17.97 -9.60 1.57
CA ILE A 30 -16.84 -10.50 1.63
C ILE A 30 -16.27 -10.15 2.99
N GLY A 31 -16.62 -10.98 3.98
CA GLY A 31 -16.07 -10.90 5.31
C GLY A 31 -14.58 -10.83 5.07
N ARG A 32 -13.97 -9.77 5.55
CA ARG A 32 -12.52 -9.68 5.67
C ARG A 32 -12.14 -11.00 6.34
N LEU A 33 -11.62 -11.93 5.56
CA LEU A 33 -11.12 -13.20 6.07
C LEU A 33 -10.12 -12.81 7.15
N VAL A 34 -10.51 -13.02 8.41
CA VAL A 34 -9.62 -12.92 9.56
C VAL A 34 -8.51 -13.93 9.27
N GLY A 35 -7.31 -13.44 8.92
CA GLY A 35 -6.21 -14.24 8.41
C GLY A 35 -5.79 -13.93 6.96
N SER A 36 -6.23 -12.80 6.38
CA SER A 36 -5.63 -12.32 5.14
C SER A 36 -4.18 -11.92 5.42
N ASP A 37 -3.25 -12.76 5.00
CA ASP A 37 -1.80 -12.59 5.05
C ASP A 37 -1.30 -11.54 4.04
N ARG A 38 -2.19 -10.65 3.63
CA ARG A 38 -1.95 -9.58 2.69
C ARG A 38 -2.22 -8.24 3.34
N ASP A 39 -1.33 -7.27 3.04
CA ASP A 39 -1.53 -5.88 3.43
C ASP A 39 -2.65 -5.19 2.60
N ASP A 40 -2.89 -3.91 2.87
CA ASP A 40 -3.93 -3.12 2.18
C ASP A 40 -3.66 -2.95 0.67
N HIS A 41 -2.43 -3.19 0.20
CA HIS A 41 -2.03 -3.21 -1.21
C HIS A 41 -2.06 -4.61 -1.83
N GLY A 42 -2.36 -5.65 -1.04
CA GLY A 42 -2.41 -7.03 -1.47
C GLY A 42 -1.07 -7.75 -1.42
N CYS A 43 -0.03 -7.16 -0.84
CA CYS A 43 1.28 -7.78 -0.70
C CYS A 43 1.26 -8.90 0.36
N LEU A 44 1.90 -10.04 0.05
CA LEU A 44 1.95 -11.23 0.90
C LEU A 44 2.98 -11.04 2.02
N THR A 45 2.50 -10.63 3.20
CA THR A 45 3.36 -10.22 4.32
C THR A 45 4.08 -11.39 4.99
N SER A 46 3.50 -12.61 4.98
CA SER A 46 4.15 -13.82 5.49
C SER A 46 5.43 -14.17 4.74
N ASP A 47 5.49 -13.86 3.45
CA ASP A 47 6.67 -14.08 2.62
C ASP A 47 7.64 -12.87 2.65
N GLY A 48 7.35 -11.87 3.50
CA GLY A 48 8.17 -10.69 3.68
C GLY A 48 7.98 -9.62 2.61
N TYR A 49 6.95 -9.73 1.77
CA TYR A 49 6.61 -8.68 0.83
C TYR A 49 5.92 -7.51 1.54
N GLN A 50 6.26 -6.30 1.14
CA GLN A 50 5.60 -5.07 1.56
C GLN A 50 5.52 -4.10 0.38
N TRP A 51 4.52 -3.22 0.40
CA TRP A 51 4.34 -2.24 -0.65
C TRP A 51 5.43 -1.18 -0.63
N SER A 52 6.02 -0.91 -1.79
CA SER A 52 6.91 0.23 -2.01
C SER A 52 6.22 1.30 -2.85
N ASN A 53 6.07 2.49 -2.29
CA ASN A 53 5.56 3.66 -3.02
C ASN A 53 6.57 4.19 -4.05
N ALA A 54 7.86 3.98 -3.83
CA ALA A 54 8.91 4.37 -4.78
C ALA A 54 8.90 3.50 -6.03
N LEU A 55 8.62 2.19 -5.89
CA LEU A 55 8.61 1.24 -7.00
C LEU A 55 7.21 0.94 -7.55
N HIS A 56 6.15 1.30 -6.82
CA HIS A 56 4.76 0.94 -7.09
C HIS A 56 4.56 -0.57 -7.23
N ASP A 57 5.19 -1.34 -6.32
CA ASP A 57 5.21 -2.80 -6.37
C ASP A 57 5.34 -3.40 -4.96
N CYS A 58 4.95 -4.67 -4.84
CA CYS A 58 5.24 -5.48 -3.66
C CYS A 58 6.69 -5.99 -3.72
N VAL A 59 7.50 -5.60 -2.76
CA VAL A 59 8.92 -5.93 -2.76
C VAL A 59 9.38 -6.54 -1.44
N ARG A 60 10.41 -7.36 -1.48
CA ARG A 60 11.23 -7.69 -0.33
C ARG A 60 12.35 -6.65 -0.25
N VAL A 61 12.28 -5.77 0.74
CA VAL A 61 13.17 -4.60 0.81
C VAL A 61 14.64 -4.97 0.91
N TRP A 62 14.98 -6.13 1.47
CA TRP A 62 16.35 -6.65 1.55
C TRP A 62 16.90 -7.16 0.22
N GLU A 63 16.03 -7.41 -0.79
CA GLU A 63 16.45 -7.83 -2.14
C GLU A 63 16.67 -6.64 -3.06
N VAL A 64 15.90 -5.55 -2.87
CA VAL A 64 15.88 -4.41 -3.80
C VAL A 64 16.51 -3.15 -3.23
N GLY A 65 16.66 -3.06 -1.90
CA GLY A 65 17.11 -1.86 -1.19
C GLY A 65 18.58 -1.91 -0.77
N GLU A 66 19.15 -0.74 -0.58
CA GLU A 66 20.43 -0.60 0.08
C GLU A 66 20.27 -0.77 1.59
N ARG A 67 21.05 -1.67 2.16
CA ARG A 67 21.03 -1.97 3.59
C ARG A 67 22.01 -1.08 4.36
N PHE A 68 21.56 -0.56 5.49
CA PHE A 68 22.32 0.20 6.48
C PHE A 68 22.26 -0.53 7.81
N ASP A 69 23.41 -0.82 8.42
CA ASP A 69 23.54 -1.65 9.64
C ASP A 69 23.92 -0.85 10.89
N GLU A 70 23.93 0.48 10.82
CA GLU A 70 24.24 1.35 11.97
C GLU A 70 23.05 1.45 12.92
N GLY A 71 22.94 0.55 13.88
CA GLY A 71 21.88 0.54 14.87
C GLY A 71 21.50 -0.87 15.28
N GLU A 72 20.49 -1.01 16.13
CA GLU A 72 20.00 -2.34 16.60
C GLU A 72 19.34 -3.15 15.48
N LYS A 73 18.75 -2.47 14.50
CA LYS A 73 18.02 -3.09 13.40
C LYS A 73 18.42 -2.44 12.08
N PRO A 74 18.50 -3.24 11.00
CA PRO A 74 18.85 -2.72 9.69
C PRO A 74 17.77 -1.77 9.16
N VAL A 75 18.22 -0.74 8.44
CA VAL A 75 17.37 0.15 7.66
C VAL A 75 17.62 -0.11 6.18
N PHE A 76 16.57 -0.05 5.38
CA PHE A 76 16.69 -0.23 3.94
C PHE A 76 16.27 1.04 3.21
N LEU A 77 17.01 1.39 2.18
CA LEU A 77 16.74 2.52 1.30
C LEU A 77 16.46 2.01 -0.10
N VAL A 78 15.28 2.30 -0.62
CA VAL A 78 14.83 1.90 -1.95
C VAL A 78 14.65 3.13 -2.81
N TYR A 79 15.30 3.17 -3.97
CA TYR A 79 15.12 4.24 -4.95
C TYR A 79 14.11 3.86 -6.02
N SER A 80 13.33 4.83 -6.50
CA SER A 80 12.57 4.66 -7.74
C SER A 80 13.51 4.49 -8.93
N ARG A 81 13.03 3.84 -10.00
CA ARG A 81 13.84 3.55 -11.21
C ARG A 81 14.44 4.80 -11.85
N ASP A 82 13.75 5.94 -11.75
CA ASP A 82 14.18 7.24 -12.25
C ASP A 82 14.94 8.06 -11.20
N SER A 83 15.15 7.52 -10.01
CA SER A 83 15.77 8.17 -8.85
C SER A 83 15.10 9.48 -8.42
N LEU A 84 13.85 9.71 -8.79
CA LEU A 84 13.08 10.87 -8.33
C LEU A 84 12.57 10.70 -6.90
N PHE A 85 12.39 9.43 -6.48
CA PHE A 85 11.97 9.10 -5.13
C PHE A 85 12.97 8.17 -4.46
N ALA A 86 13.06 8.31 -3.13
CA ALA A 86 13.75 7.39 -2.24
C ALA A 86 12.79 7.04 -1.09
N GLU A 87 12.73 5.79 -0.72
CA GLU A 87 11.85 5.31 0.34
C GLU A 87 12.67 4.64 1.44
N ILE A 88 12.47 5.08 2.68
CA ILE A 88 13.20 4.60 3.86
C ILE A 88 12.31 3.59 4.57
N PHE A 89 12.80 2.39 4.75
CA PHE A 89 12.14 1.31 5.49
C PHE A 89 12.85 1.10 6.82
N LEU A 90 12.16 1.46 7.89
CA LEU A 90 12.59 1.28 9.28
C LEU A 90 11.76 0.15 9.89
N ASP A 91 12.40 -0.75 10.63
CA ASP A 91 11.69 -1.86 11.28
C ASP A 91 10.60 -1.35 12.21
N GLY A 92 9.40 -1.94 12.09
CA GLY A 92 8.23 -1.61 12.91
C GLY A 92 7.64 -0.21 12.68
N LYS A 93 8.12 0.57 11.69
CA LYS A 93 7.59 1.89 11.34
C LYS A 93 7.00 1.89 9.92
N GLN A 94 6.12 2.85 9.65
CA GLN A 94 5.64 3.08 8.28
C GLN A 94 6.78 3.58 7.40
N PRO A 95 6.89 3.11 6.14
CA PRO A 95 7.88 3.59 5.20
C PRO A 95 7.79 5.10 4.96
N VAL A 96 8.92 5.75 4.78
CA VAL A 96 8.99 7.20 4.56
C VAL A 96 9.39 7.48 3.12
N LEU A 97 8.43 7.98 2.32
CA LEU A 97 8.68 8.38 0.94
C LEU A 97 9.29 9.79 0.90
N CYS A 98 10.45 9.89 0.28
CA CYS A 98 11.20 11.13 0.05
C CYS A 98 11.22 11.47 -1.45
N LYS A 99 11.09 12.75 -1.78
CA LYS A 99 11.18 13.25 -3.15
C LYS A 99 12.50 14.00 -3.35
N ARG A 100 13.13 13.80 -4.50
CA ARG A 100 14.38 14.45 -4.87
C ARG A 100 14.20 15.96 -5.00
N VAL A 101 15.09 16.71 -4.37
CA VAL A 101 15.21 18.15 -4.56
C VAL A 101 15.91 18.41 -5.89
N LYS A 102 15.27 19.22 -6.76
CA LYS A 102 15.76 19.49 -8.13
C LYS A 102 17.20 19.98 -8.12
N GLY A 103 18.05 19.38 -8.96
CA GLY A 103 19.45 19.79 -9.12
C GLY A 103 20.38 19.33 -8.00
N THR A 104 19.92 18.46 -7.09
CA THR A 104 20.72 17.97 -5.98
C THR A 104 20.70 16.44 -5.90
N GLN A 105 21.57 15.88 -5.04
CA GLN A 105 21.52 14.49 -4.60
C GLN A 105 20.93 14.39 -3.20
N THR A 106 19.82 15.08 -2.99
CA THR A 106 19.09 15.10 -1.72
C THR A 106 17.63 14.77 -1.97
N TRP A 107 17.07 13.90 -1.16
CA TRP A 107 15.65 13.55 -1.11
C TRP A 107 15.08 13.98 0.23
N GLN A 108 13.98 14.72 0.19
CA GLN A 108 13.29 15.22 1.38
C GLN A 108 11.97 14.47 1.54
N ALA A 109 11.64 14.06 2.76
CA ALA A 109 10.39 13.40 3.07
C ALA A 109 9.19 14.24 2.63
N LEU A 110 8.18 13.61 2.00
CA LEU A 110 6.91 14.25 1.66
C LEU A 110 6.11 14.61 2.92
N LYS A 111 6.27 13.81 3.97
CA LYS A 111 5.70 14.06 5.30
C LYS A 111 6.79 13.77 6.33
N GLY A 112 7.06 14.73 7.21
CA GLY A 112 8.08 14.57 8.24
C GLY A 112 9.36 15.36 7.98
N ARG A 113 10.42 15.03 8.72
CA ARG A 113 11.70 15.74 8.70
C ARG A 113 12.84 14.91 8.12
N GLN A 114 12.55 13.69 7.72
CA GLN A 114 13.55 12.75 7.18
C GLN A 114 14.10 13.28 5.88
N ARG A 115 15.39 13.01 5.66
CA ARG A 115 16.06 13.28 4.39
C ARG A 115 17.12 12.24 4.10
N VAL A 116 17.37 12.04 2.84
CA VAL A 116 18.47 11.23 2.30
C VAL A 116 19.34 12.15 1.47
N PHE A 117 20.63 12.07 1.61
CA PHE A 117 21.55 12.83 0.78
C PHE A 117 22.84 12.07 0.52
N VAL A 118 23.43 12.32 -0.65
CA VAL A 118 24.75 11.76 -1.02
C VAL A 118 25.75 12.89 -1.10
N SER A 119 26.85 12.74 -0.35
CA SER A 119 27.95 13.68 -0.31
C SER A 119 29.27 12.92 -0.22
N ASN A 120 30.25 13.27 -1.07
CA ASN A 120 31.58 12.66 -1.09
C ASN A 120 31.56 11.11 -1.16
N GLY A 121 30.61 10.54 -1.92
CA GLY A 121 30.46 9.08 -2.03
C GLY A 121 29.89 8.41 -0.78
N ILE A 122 29.27 9.17 0.10
CA ILE A 122 28.59 8.66 1.30
C ILE A 122 27.11 8.98 1.21
N THR A 123 26.27 7.95 1.25
CA THR A 123 24.83 8.10 1.41
C THR A 123 24.50 8.23 2.89
N THR A 124 23.73 9.26 3.23
CA THR A 124 23.28 9.52 4.60
C THR A 124 21.76 9.53 4.65
N ILE A 125 21.17 8.79 5.59
CA ILE A 125 19.75 8.84 5.96
C ILE A 125 19.66 9.55 7.29
N GLN A 126 19.01 10.71 7.33
CA GLN A 126 18.86 11.51 8.54
C GLN A 126 17.39 11.61 8.95
N GLY A 127 17.10 11.29 10.20
CA GLY A 127 15.82 11.51 10.88
C GLY A 127 15.93 12.50 12.00
N SER A 128 14.93 12.56 12.88
CA SER A 128 14.94 13.41 14.09
C SER A 128 15.89 12.86 15.16
N ASP A 129 15.98 11.56 15.25
CA ASP A 129 16.60 10.79 16.34
C ASP A 129 17.57 9.71 15.85
N TYR A 130 17.87 9.69 14.56
CA TYR A 130 18.78 8.73 13.94
C TYR A 130 19.55 9.33 12.76
N ASN A 131 20.73 8.75 12.53
CA ASN A 131 21.55 9.06 11.38
C ASN A 131 22.26 7.77 10.92
N TYR A 132 22.04 7.35 9.69
CA TYR A 132 22.67 6.18 9.08
C TYR A 132 23.53 6.60 7.92
N THR A 133 24.72 6.02 7.80
CA THR A 133 25.69 6.35 6.75
C THR A 133 26.18 5.09 6.04
N LYS A 134 26.46 5.19 4.74
CA LYS A 134 27.04 4.12 3.96
C LYS A 134 27.86 4.68 2.80
N THR A 135 29.09 4.17 2.66
CA THR A 135 29.91 4.51 1.51
C THR A 135 29.33 3.90 0.24
N VAL A 136 29.12 4.73 -0.78
CA VAL A 136 28.71 4.28 -2.12
C VAL A 136 29.89 3.55 -2.76
N ARG A 137 29.69 2.30 -3.15
CA ARG A 137 30.67 1.49 -3.86
C ARG A 137 30.49 1.59 -5.36
#